data_1908dfbb601d4456edff48c10e849404
#
_entry.id   1908dfbb601d4456edff48c10e849404
#
_cell.length_a   1.000
_cell.length_b   1.000
_cell.length_c   1.000
_cell.angle_alpha   90.00
_cell.angle_beta   90.00
_cell.angle_gamma   90.00
#
_symmetry.space_group_name_H-M   'P 1'
#
loop_
_entity.id
_entity.type
_entity.pdbx_description
1 polymer ?
#
loop_
_entity_poly.entity_id
_entity_poly.type
_entity_poly.pdbx_seq_one_letter_code
_entity_poly.pdbx_strand_id
1 'polypeptide(L)' 'MTEMEKQLLSALESLQAGYEQQQQAWQDSYSSLQHMFEATSQALTHSDRVCQHLSSQVESLRAQVESLSRNV' A
#
# COMPACT_ATOMS: atom_id res chain seq x y z
N MET A 1 -2.75 -36.61 37.57
CA MET A 1 -3.52 -36.22 36.38
C MET A 1 -3.98 -37.44 35.63
N THR A 2 -5.25 -37.47 35.27
CA THR A 2 -5.78 -38.52 34.42
C THR A 2 -5.32 -38.30 32.97
N GLU A 3 -5.39 -39.35 32.17
CA GLU A 3 -5.04 -39.27 30.74
C GLU A 3 -5.92 -38.26 30.01
N MET A 4 -7.21 -38.20 30.35
CA MET A 4 -8.15 -37.29 29.78
C MET A 4 -7.76 -35.81 30.03
N GLU A 5 -7.31 -35.52 31.25
CA GLU A 5 -6.87 -34.16 31.62
C GLU A 5 -5.61 -33.77 30.87
N LYS A 6 -4.66 -34.70 30.69
CA LYS A 6 -3.46 -34.44 29.90
C LYS A 6 -3.78 -34.15 28.45
N GLN A 7 -4.71 -34.89 27.87
CA GLN A 7 -5.14 -34.69 26.47
C GLN A 7 -5.81 -33.36 26.31
N LEU A 8 -6.67 -32.95 27.25
CA LEU A 8 -7.32 -31.66 27.25
C LEU A 8 -6.32 -30.51 27.31
N LEU A 9 -5.37 -30.64 28.24
CA LEU A 9 -4.33 -29.62 28.40
C LEU A 9 -3.51 -29.47 27.14
N SER A 10 -3.12 -30.59 26.54
CA SER A 10 -2.34 -30.60 25.28
C SER A 10 -3.14 -29.95 24.16
N ALA A 11 -4.43 -30.23 24.05
CA ALA A 11 -5.30 -29.63 23.05
C ALA A 11 -5.42 -28.12 23.23
N LEU A 12 -5.53 -27.66 24.46
CA LEU A 12 -5.58 -26.23 24.79
C LEU A 12 -4.28 -25.51 24.43
N GLU A 13 -3.16 -26.14 24.72
CA GLU A 13 -1.84 -25.60 24.38
C GLU A 13 -1.67 -25.46 22.86
N SER A 14 -2.09 -26.50 22.12
CA SER A 14 -2.06 -26.47 20.65
C SER A 14 -2.95 -25.38 20.08
N LEU A 15 -4.14 -25.22 20.64
CA LEU A 15 -5.09 -24.20 20.23
C LEU A 15 -4.52 -22.81 20.48
N GLN A 16 -3.92 -22.60 21.64
CA GLN A 16 -3.31 -21.32 22.00
C GLN A 16 -2.16 -20.97 21.06
N ALA A 17 -1.29 -21.94 20.78
CA ALA A 17 -0.18 -21.73 19.86
C ALA A 17 -0.67 -21.39 18.45
N GLY A 18 -1.71 -22.07 17.99
CA GLY A 18 -2.34 -21.77 16.69
C GLY A 18 -2.96 -20.40 16.64
N TYR A 19 -3.60 -19.98 17.72
CA TYR A 19 -4.19 -18.65 17.85
C TYR A 19 -3.10 -17.55 17.78
N GLU A 20 -2.01 -17.74 18.49
CA GLU A 20 -0.90 -16.81 18.49
C GLU A 20 -0.27 -16.68 17.10
N GLN A 21 -0.10 -17.78 16.39
CA GLN A 21 0.40 -17.78 15.02
C GLN A 21 -0.54 -17.03 14.09
N GLN A 22 -1.83 -17.21 14.24
CA GLN A 22 -2.84 -16.54 13.44
C GLN A 22 -2.84 -15.04 13.71
N GLN A 23 -2.71 -14.65 14.96
CA GLN A 23 -2.57 -13.24 15.36
C GLN A 23 -1.36 -12.60 14.70
N GLN A 24 -0.23 -13.29 14.74
CA GLN A 24 1.01 -12.81 14.13
C GLN A 24 0.86 -12.65 12.62
N ALA A 25 0.24 -13.64 11.97
CA ALA A 25 0.00 -13.60 10.53
C ALA A 25 -0.91 -12.43 10.15
N TRP A 26 -1.93 -12.15 10.94
CA TRP A 26 -2.82 -11.00 10.71
C TRP A 26 -2.08 -9.68 10.87
N GLN A 27 -1.24 -9.55 11.88
CA GLN A 27 -0.44 -8.35 12.09
C GLN A 27 0.52 -8.11 10.93
N ASP A 28 1.17 -9.16 10.46
CA ASP A 28 2.09 -9.08 9.34
C ASP A 28 1.36 -8.68 8.05
N SER A 29 0.20 -9.26 7.80
CA SER A 29 -0.64 -8.91 6.65
C SER A 29 -1.11 -7.47 6.72
N TYR A 30 -1.55 -7.03 7.88
CA TYR A 30 -2.01 -5.65 8.08
C TYR A 30 -0.87 -4.66 7.83
N SER A 31 0.30 -4.94 8.37
CA SER A 31 1.48 -4.10 8.18
C SER A 31 1.87 -4.02 6.70
N SER A 32 1.83 -5.15 6.01
CA SER A 32 2.11 -5.24 4.58
C SER A 32 1.13 -4.40 3.76
N LEU A 33 -0.17 -4.52 4.07
CA LEU A 33 -1.21 -3.73 3.41
C LEU A 33 -1.02 -2.23 3.65
N GLN A 34 -0.63 -1.86 4.85
CA GLN A 34 -0.37 -0.46 5.20
C GLN A 34 0.78 0.10 4.37
N HIS A 35 1.88 -0.65 4.26
CA HIS A 35 3.01 -0.26 3.42
C HIS A 35 2.62 -0.13 1.96
N MET A 36 1.83 -1.07 1.45
CA MET A 36 1.34 -1.01 0.06
C MET A 36 0.47 0.20 -0.18
N PHE A 37 -0.39 0.53 0.77
CA PHE A 37 -1.26 1.72 0.69
C PHE A 37 -0.43 3.00 0.66
N GLU A 38 0.56 3.10 1.53
CA GLU A 38 1.46 4.26 1.57
C GLU A 38 2.23 4.42 0.26
N ALA A 39 2.78 3.32 -0.26
CA ALA A 39 3.50 3.34 -1.53
C ALA A 39 2.59 3.76 -2.69
N THR A 40 1.36 3.24 -2.73
CA THR A 40 0.39 3.59 -3.75
C THR A 40 0.01 5.06 -3.66
N SER A 41 -0.22 5.57 -2.45
CA SER A 41 -0.54 6.98 -2.23
C SER A 41 0.57 7.90 -2.70
N GLN A 42 1.82 7.55 -2.41
CA GLN A 42 2.99 8.30 -2.88
C GLN A 42 3.10 8.28 -4.39
N ALA A 43 2.87 7.11 -5.00
CA ALA A 43 2.91 6.97 -6.46
C ALA A 43 1.84 7.82 -7.13
N LEU A 44 0.63 7.86 -6.56
CA LEU A 44 -0.47 8.69 -7.07
C LEU A 44 -0.13 10.17 -6.96
N THR A 45 0.42 10.61 -5.85
CA THR A 45 0.84 12.01 -5.66
C THR A 45 1.91 12.38 -6.68
N HIS A 46 2.88 11.50 -6.91
CA HIS A 46 3.92 11.71 -7.89
C HIS A 46 3.34 11.81 -9.30
N SER A 47 2.42 10.92 -9.66
CA SER A 47 1.75 10.94 -10.96
C SER A 47 1.00 12.25 -11.18
N ASP A 48 0.29 12.74 -10.15
CA ASP A 48 -0.43 14.02 -10.24
C ASP A 48 0.54 15.17 -10.50
N ARG A 49 1.67 15.20 -9.83
CA ARG A 49 2.70 16.23 -10.04
C ARG A 49 3.27 16.18 -11.45
N VAL A 50 3.54 14.98 -11.96
CA VAL A 50 4.02 14.79 -13.33
C VAL A 50 2.98 15.29 -14.33
N CYS A 51 1.70 14.95 -14.13
CA CYS A 51 0.61 15.42 -14.99
C CYS A 51 0.48 16.92 -14.98
N GLN A 52 0.57 17.56 -13.82
CA GLN A 52 0.52 19.02 -13.69
C GLN A 52 1.70 19.67 -14.40
N HIS A 53 2.88 19.11 -14.25
CA HIS A 53 4.08 19.63 -14.91
C HIS A 53 3.98 19.51 -16.42
N LEU A 54 3.49 18.37 -16.93
CA LEU A 54 3.27 18.16 -18.36
C LEU A 54 2.22 19.14 -18.90
N SER A 55 1.14 19.37 -18.18
CA SER A 55 0.12 20.35 -18.57
C SER A 55 0.70 21.75 -18.69
N SER A 56 1.55 22.14 -17.74
CA SER A 56 2.24 23.43 -17.79
C SER A 56 3.15 23.53 -18.99
N GLN A 57 3.88 22.48 -19.30
CA GLN A 57 4.76 22.46 -20.47
C GLN A 57 3.99 22.54 -21.77
N VAL A 58 2.87 21.83 -21.87
CA VAL A 58 1.99 21.88 -23.05
C VAL A 58 1.44 23.28 -23.25
N GLU A 59 1.00 23.95 -22.19
CA GLU A 59 0.52 25.33 -22.27
C GLU A 59 1.61 26.30 -22.71
N SER A 60 2.82 26.12 -22.20
CA SER A 60 3.97 26.94 -22.57
C SER A 60 4.33 26.75 -24.06
N LEU A 61 4.34 25.52 -24.54
CA LEU A 61 4.59 25.22 -25.95
C LEU A 61 3.52 25.77 -26.84
N ARG A 62 2.26 25.68 -26.41
CA ARG A 62 1.13 26.23 -27.16
C ARG A 62 1.27 27.73 -27.32
N ALA A 63 1.63 28.43 -26.25
CA ALA A 63 1.87 29.86 -26.28
C ALA A 63 3.00 30.24 -27.25
N GLN A 64 4.09 29.47 -27.26
CA GLN A 64 5.21 29.66 -28.14
C GLN A 64 4.81 29.46 -29.61
N VAL A 65 4.04 28.42 -29.90
CA VAL A 65 3.56 28.15 -31.26
C VAL A 65 2.64 29.30 -31.74
N GLU A 66 1.74 29.78 -30.89
CA GLU A 66 0.88 30.89 -31.21
C GLU A 66 1.67 32.17 -31.51
N SER A 67 2.71 32.43 -30.72
CA SER A 67 3.61 33.56 -30.91
C SER A 67 4.35 33.47 -32.23
N LEU A 68 4.88 32.30 -32.57
CA LEU A 68 5.52 32.07 -33.86
C LEU A 68 4.58 32.23 -35.01
N SER A 69 3.37 31.74 -34.89
CA SER A 69 2.31 31.89 -35.93
C SER A 69 1.96 33.33 -36.20
N ARG A 70 1.90 34.17 -35.16
CA ARG A 70 1.62 35.62 -35.31
C ARG A 70 2.75 36.37 -35.99
N ASN A 71 3.99 35.94 -35.77
CA ASN A 71 5.16 36.62 -36.33
C ASN A 71 5.49 36.20 -37.76
N VAL A 72 4.80 35.15 -38.23
CA VAL A 72 4.92 34.71 -39.63
C VAL A 72 3.76 35.25 -40.43
#